data_383ab8d779af8f64dc30cf1c6c20ab1c
#
_entry.id   383ab8d779af8f64dc30cf1c6c20ab1c
#
_cell.length_a   1.000
_cell.length_b   1.000
_cell.length_c   1.000
_cell.angle_alpha   90.00
_cell.angle_beta   90.00
_cell.angle_gamma   90.00
#
_symmetry.space_group_name_H-M   'P 1'
#
loop_
_entity.id
_entity.type
_entity.pdbx_description
1 polymer ?
#
loop_
_entity_poly.entity_id
_entity_poly.type
_entity_poly.pdbx_seq_one_letter_code
_entity_poly.pdbx_strand_id
1 'polypeptide(L)'
;DDILNSFDAVVLAIGMGNVPDLRIEGETLNGVHDAINFIKETKLNNLTTDLVGKRVAVIGAGNTAIDGATSAIRLGASNVKMLYRRTEAEMTAYEFEYEFAKQDGVQFEWLTAPVKIIGDEAGQVIGIECIKMKLGEPGEDGRQKPVPVEGSEHVIEVDAVIKAIGQTRYTQLIEAFGLAHNWGVVTVNEETMQTSNSKVFACGDV
;
A
#
# COMPACT_ATOMS: atom_id res chain seq x y z
N ASP A 1 -7.90 27.73 12.02
CA ASP A 1 -7.54 28.89 12.88
C ASP A 1 -8.03 28.72 14.32
N ASP A 2 -9.22 28.16 14.55
CA ASP A 2 -9.80 28.04 15.92
C ASP A 2 -8.94 27.20 16.86
N ILE A 3 -8.35 26.09 16.38
CA ILE A 3 -7.49 25.23 17.20
C ILE A 3 -6.24 25.98 17.65
N LEU A 4 -5.55 26.66 16.73
CA LEU A 4 -4.33 27.41 17.06
C LEU A 4 -4.58 28.61 18.00
N ASN A 5 -5.79 29.13 18.02
CA ASN A 5 -6.18 30.22 18.92
C ASN A 5 -6.65 29.71 20.30
N SER A 6 -7.15 28.46 20.36
CA SER A 6 -7.73 27.90 21.57
C SER A 6 -6.71 27.16 22.44
N PHE A 7 -5.53 26.80 21.89
CA PHE A 7 -4.52 26.02 22.62
C PHE A 7 -3.15 26.69 22.57
N ASP A 8 -2.35 26.45 23.61
CA ASP A 8 -0.97 26.97 23.70
C ASP A 8 -0.03 26.24 22.75
N ALA A 9 -0.29 24.95 22.52
CA ALA A 9 0.44 24.12 21.56
C ALA A 9 -0.49 23.07 20.92
N VAL A 10 -0.17 22.68 19.68
CA VAL A 10 -0.90 21.66 18.91
C VAL A 10 0.08 20.60 18.45
N VAL A 11 -0.24 19.33 18.64
CA VAL A 11 0.52 18.21 18.09
C VAL A 11 -0.22 17.64 16.89
N LEU A 12 0.42 17.69 15.72
CA LEU A 12 -0.10 17.12 14.48
C LEU A 12 0.39 15.66 14.36
N ALA A 13 -0.52 14.72 14.55
CA ALA A 13 -0.26 13.27 14.52
C ALA A 13 -1.32 12.56 13.67
N ILE A 14 -1.53 13.04 12.43
CA ILE A 14 -2.64 12.65 11.56
C ILE A 14 -2.37 11.38 10.76
N GLY A 15 -1.13 10.90 10.75
CA GLY A 15 -0.73 9.76 9.94
C GLY A 15 -0.82 10.04 8.44
N MET A 16 -0.99 8.96 7.67
CA MET A 16 -1.16 9.00 6.22
C MET A 16 -2.59 8.64 5.79
N GLY A 17 -2.94 8.98 4.57
CA GLY A 17 -4.26 8.72 3.99
C GLY A 17 -4.42 7.33 3.38
N ASN A 18 -5.37 7.22 2.48
CA ASN A 18 -5.70 5.96 1.80
C ASN A 18 -4.60 5.51 0.83
N VAL A 19 -4.68 4.26 0.39
CA VAL A 19 -3.86 3.73 -0.69
C VAL A 19 -4.21 4.46 -2.00
N PRO A 20 -3.23 4.95 -2.77
CA PRO A 20 -3.50 5.58 -4.04
C PRO A 20 -4.04 4.58 -5.07
N ASP A 21 -4.65 5.11 -6.14
CA ASP A 21 -5.14 4.31 -7.23
C ASP A 21 -3.99 3.71 -8.05
N LEU A 22 -4.17 2.46 -8.51
CA LEU A 22 -3.25 1.78 -9.44
C LEU A 22 -3.29 2.43 -10.83
N ARG A 23 -4.41 3.05 -11.19
CA ARG A 23 -4.70 3.63 -12.50
C ARG A 23 -4.65 2.61 -13.63
N ILE A 24 -5.20 1.42 -13.37
CA ILE A 24 -5.34 0.35 -14.33
C ILE A 24 -6.82 -0.01 -14.50
N GLU A 25 -7.16 -0.61 -15.63
CA GLU A 25 -8.50 -1.10 -15.90
C GLU A 25 -8.91 -2.16 -14.89
N GLY A 26 -10.18 -2.15 -14.46
CA GLY A 26 -10.74 -3.11 -13.51
C GLY A 26 -10.48 -2.79 -12.04
N GLU A 27 -9.85 -1.67 -11.72
CA GLU A 27 -9.51 -1.28 -10.35
C GLU A 27 -10.73 -1.08 -9.43
N THR A 28 -11.91 -0.88 -10.00
CA THR A 28 -13.18 -0.67 -9.28
C THR A 28 -14.08 -1.90 -9.23
N LEU A 29 -13.59 -3.06 -9.67
CA LEU A 29 -14.33 -4.32 -9.62
C LEU A 29 -14.59 -4.78 -8.19
N ASN A 30 -15.68 -5.52 -8.01
CA ASN A 30 -15.98 -6.18 -6.73
C ASN A 30 -14.89 -7.23 -6.43
N GLY A 31 -14.32 -7.17 -5.22
CA GLY A 31 -13.19 -8.00 -4.83
C GLY A 31 -11.84 -7.26 -4.91
N VAL A 32 -11.84 -5.97 -5.33
CA VAL A 32 -10.66 -5.10 -5.19
C VAL A 32 -10.77 -4.32 -3.89
N HIS A 33 -9.75 -4.42 -3.05
CA HIS A 33 -9.70 -3.84 -1.72
C HIS A 33 -8.49 -2.90 -1.57
N ASP A 34 -8.70 -1.82 -0.84
CA ASP A 34 -7.62 -1.00 -0.27
C ASP A 34 -7.07 -1.69 0.98
N ALA A 35 -5.76 -1.86 1.07
CA ALA A 35 -5.14 -2.62 2.15
C ALA A 35 -5.41 -2.02 3.53
N ILE A 36 -5.43 -0.70 3.67
CA ILE A 36 -5.66 -0.04 4.95
C ILE A 36 -7.08 -0.31 5.43
N ASN A 37 -8.08 -0.14 4.55
CA ASN A 37 -9.47 -0.42 4.88
C ASN A 37 -9.69 -1.91 5.14
N PHE A 38 -9.10 -2.79 4.32
CA PHE A 38 -9.16 -4.24 4.50
C PHE A 38 -8.64 -4.66 5.89
N ILE A 39 -7.45 -4.20 6.27
CA ILE A 39 -6.84 -4.51 7.57
C ILE A 39 -7.69 -3.94 8.72
N LYS A 40 -8.18 -2.70 8.58
CA LYS A 40 -9.05 -2.06 9.56
C LYS A 40 -10.34 -2.88 9.79
N GLU A 41 -11.03 -3.26 8.71
CA GLU A 41 -12.27 -4.05 8.80
C GLU A 41 -12.00 -5.43 9.42
N THR A 42 -10.89 -6.07 9.07
CA THR A 42 -10.45 -7.34 9.67
C THR A 42 -10.24 -7.20 11.18
N LYS A 43 -9.54 -6.14 11.62
CA LYS A 43 -9.27 -5.90 13.05
C LYS A 43 -10.53 -5.56 13.85
N LEU A 44 -11.49 -4.91 13.24
CA LEU A 44 -12.78 -4.56 13.86
C LEU A 44 -13.82 -5.69 13.78
N ASN A 45 -13.50 -6.83 13.20
CA ASN A 45 -14.42 -7.93 12.89
C ASN A 45 -15.64 -7.49 12.05
N ASN A 46 -15.48 -6.46 11.23
CA ASN A 46 -16.51 -5.91 10.36
C ASN A 46 -16.32 -6.30 8.89
N LEU A 47 -15.43 -7.24 8.62
CA LEU A 47 -15.14 -7.65 7.27
C LEU A 47 -16.37 -8.31 6.64
N THR A 48 -16.85 -7.72 5.55
CA THR A 48 -17.96 -8.26 4.76
C THR A 48 -17.51 -9.19 3.64
N THR A 49 -16.20 -9.19 3.35
CA THR A 49 -15.61 -9.99 2.29
C THR A 49 -15.31 -11.39 2.79
N ASP A 50 -15.93 -12.39 2.15
CA ASP A 50 -15.59 -13.78 2.37
C ASP A 50 -14.35 -14.15 1.54
N LEU A 51 -13.24 -14.50 2.21
CA LEU A 51 -12.00 -14.96 1.59
C LEU A 51 -11.79 -16.47 1.72
N VAL A 52 -12.70 -17.19 2.38
CA VAL A 52 -12.55 -18.64 2.54
C VAL A 52 -12.46 -19.33 1.19
N GLY A 53 -11.38 -20.07 0.98
CA GLY A 53 -11.12 -20.80 -0.25
C GLY A 53 -10.73 -19.94 -1.46
N LYS A 54 -10.66 -18.62 -1.33
CA LYS A 54 -10.32 -17.71 -2.43
C LYS A 54 -8.82 -17.59 -2.68
N ARG A 55 -8.47 -17.28 -3.93
CA ARG A 55 -7.12 -16.91 -4.36
C ARG A 55 -7.00 -15.40 -4.30
N VAL A 56 -5.98 -14.89 -3.63
CA VAL A 56 -5.82 -13.45 -3.38
C VAL A 56 -4.48 -12.96 -3.96
N ALA A 57 -4.51 -11.88 -4.71
CA ALA A 57 -3.30 -11.14 -5.06
C ALA A 57 -3.16 -9.91 -4.16
N VAL A 58 -1.97 -9.69 -3.61
CA VAL A 58 -1.61 -8.48 -2.87
C VAL A 58 -0.57 -7.71 -3.69
N ILE A 59 -0.86 -6.46 -4.03
CA ILE A 59 0.03 -5.63 -4.85
C ILE A 59 0.86 -4.74 -3.95
N GLY A 60 2.16 -5.01 -3.87
CA GLY A 60 3.12 -4.29 -3.04
C GLY A 60 4.03 -5.22 -2.24
N ALA A 61 5.03 -4.67 -1.57
CA ALA A 61 5.97 -5.42 -0.71
C ALA A 61 6.52 -4.56 0.45
N GLY A 62 5.68 -3.72 1.03
CA GLY A 62 5.93 -3.03 2.31
C GLY A 62 5.20 -3.74 3.46
N ASN A 63 5.38 -3.26 4.69
CA ASN A 63 4.75 -3.83 5.89
C ASN A 63 3.23 -3.94 5.74
N THR A 64 2.55 -2.92 5.21
CA THR A 64 1.11 -2.95 4.94
C THR A 64 0.71 -4.07 3.98
N ALA A 65 1.55 -4.39 2.98
CA ALA A 65 1.30 -5.49 2.06
C ALA A 65 1.44 -6.85 2.76
N ILE A 66 2.43 -7.00 3.63
CA ILE A 66 2.61 -8.19 4.48
C ILE A 66 1.41 -8.37 5.41
N ASP A 67 0.96 -7.30 6.08
CA ASP A 67 -0.23 -7.33 6.95
C ASP A 67 -1.49 -7.74 6.18
N GLY A 68 -1.69 -7.20 4.98
CA GLY A 68 -2.80 -7.59 4.11
C GLY A 68 -2.75 -9.06 3.70
N ALA A 69 -1.57 -9.54 3.31
CA ALA A 69 -1.36 -10.92 2.87
C ALA A 69 -1.57 -11.94 4.01
N THR A 70 -0.96 -11.71 5.17
CA THR A 70 -1.11 -12.59 6.34
C THR A 70 -2.54 -12.56 6.90
N SER A 71 -3.21 -11.39 6.84
CA SER A 71 -4.61 -11.29 7.20
C SER A 71 -5.50 -12.10 6.25
N ALA A 72 -5.24 -12.07 4.94
CA ALA A 72 -5.99 -12.87 3.97
C ALA A 72 -5.82 -14.37 4.21
N ILE A 73 -4.60 -14.85 4.50
CA ILE A 73 -4.36 -16.25 4.89
C ILE A 73 -5.19 -16.63 6.12
N ARG A 74 -5.16 -15.81 7.18
CA ARG A 74 -5.88 -16.07 8.44
C ARG A 74 -7.39 -16.02 8.30
N LEU A 75 -7.90 -15.31 7.28
CA LEU A 75 -9.31 -15.31 6.89
C LEU A 75 -9.70 -16.49 6.00
N GLY A 76 -8.79 -17.45 5.75
CA GLY A 76 -9.07 -18.69 5.05
C GLY A 76 -8.86 -18.64 3.54
N ALA A 77 -8.14 -17.67 3.00
CA ALA A 77 -7.74 -17.68 1.60
C ALA A 77 -6.93 -18.96 1.29
N SER A 78 -7.26 -19.61 0.18
CA SER A 78 -6.60 -20.88 -0.24
C SER A 78 -5.20 -20.65 -0.83
N ASN A 79 -4.98 -19.47 -1.37
CA ASN A 79 -3.69 -19.07 -1.94
C ASN A 79 -3.55 -17.56 -1.86
N VAL A 80 -2.41 -17.06 -1.42
CA VAL A 80 -2.09 -15.63 -1.40
C VAL A 80 -0.77 -15.38 -2.10
N LYS A 81 -0.79 -14.54 -3.14
CA LYS A 81 0.38 -14.13 -3.91
C LYS A 81 0.63 -12.64 -3.73
N MET A 82 1.85 -12.29 -3.33
CA MET A 82 2.30 -10.89 -3.34
C MET A 82 2.98 -10.59 -4.67
N LEU A 83 2.50 -9.56 -5.36
CA LEU A 83 3.05 -9.10 -6.64
C LEU A 83 3.90 -7.86 -6.40
N TYR A 84 5.17 -7.93 -6.77
CA TYR A 84 6.09 -6.80 -6.60
C TYR A 84 6.90 -6.54 -7.87
N ARG A 85 6.90 -5.26 -8.28
CA ARG A 85 7.56 -4.82 -9.54
C ARG A 85 9.08 -4.78 -9.49
N ARG A 86 9.68 -5.01 -8.32
CA ARG A 86 11.14 -5.09 -8.10
C ARG A 86 11.51 -6.47 -7.54
N THR A 87 12.75 -6.61 -7.09
CA THR A 87 13.22 -7.86 -6.47
C THR A 87 13.05 -7.85 -4.96
N GLU A 88 13.34 -8.97 -4.34
CA GLU A 88 13.38 -9.12 -2.88
C GLU A 88 14.32 -8.10 -2.22
N ALA A 89 15.46 -7.82 -2.85
CA ALA A 89 16.46 -6.88 -2.31
C ALA A 89 15.95 -5.44 -2.18
N GLU A 90 14.96 -5.04 -2.98
CA GLU A 90 14.32 -3.71 -2.90
C GLU A 90 13.02 -3.71 -2.11
N MET A 91 12.66 -4.83 -1.50
CA MET A 91 11.50 -4.91 -0.61
C MET A 91 11.69 -3.96 0.58
N THR A 92 10.59 -3.31 0.99
CA THR A 92 10.61 -2.32 2.09
C THR A 92 10.00 -2.83 3.38
N ALA A 93 9.45 -4.05 3.38
CA ALA A 93 8.98 -4.69 4.60
C ALA A 93 10.16 -5.13 5.47
N TYR A 94 9.94 -5.23 6.77
CA TYR A 94 10.93 -5.76 7.70
C TYR A 94 11.18 -7.24 7.42
N GLU A 95 12.44 -7.66 7.52
CA GLU A 95 12.86 -9.03 7.23
C GLU A 95 12.10 -10.07 8.08
N PHE A 96 11.89 -9.78 9.36
CA PHE A 96 11.16 -10.70 10.24
C PHE A 96 9.69 -10.86 9.84
N GLU A 97 9.03 -9.81 9.34
CA GLU A 97 7.64 -9.88 8.85
C GLU A 97 7.57 -10.66 7.54
N TYR A 98 8.55 -10.48 6.66
CA TYR A 98 8.67 -11.24 5.43
C TYR A 98 8.84 -12.75 5.71
N GLU A 99 9.71 -13.11 6.65
CA GLU A 99 9.90 -14.50 7.05
C GLU A 99 8.63 -15.10 7.65
N PHE A 100 7.89 -14.37 8.47
CA PHE A 100 6.57 -14.79 8.96
C PHE A 100 5.57 -15.01 7.83
N ALA A 101 5.50 -14.10 6.86
CA ALA A 101 4.59 -14.26 5.72
C ALA A 101 4.90 -15.52 4.91
N LYS A 102 6.17 -15.85 4.71
CA LYS A 102 6.58 -17.12 4.06
C LYS A 102 6.15 -18.34 4.89
N GLN A 103 6.30 -18.31 6.20
CA GLN A 103 5.86 -19.37 7.09
C GLN A 103 4.34 -19.54 7.08
N ASP A 104 3.57 -18.44 6.98
CA ASP A 104 2.11 -18.45 6.82
C ASP A 104 1.68 -18.97 5.43
N GLY A 105 2.60 -19.18 4.48
CA GLY A 105 2.33 -19.71 3.15
C GLY A 105 2.10 -18.68 2.06
N VAL A 106 2.43 -17.41 2.30
CA VAL A 106 2.38 -16.36 1.28
C VAL A 106 3.44 -16.64 0.20
N GLN A 107 3.02 -16.57 -1.07
CA GLN A 107 3.90 -16.71 -2.23
C GLN A 107 4.32 -15.32 -2.75
N PHE A 108 5.55 -15.20 -3.24
CA PHE A 108 6.08 -13.93 -3.74
C PHE A 108 6.39 -14.02 -5.23
N GLU A 109 5.77 -13.15 -6.01
CA GLU A 109 5.99 -12.98 -7.45
C GLU A 109 6.80 -11.70 -7.68
N TRP A 110 8.11 -11.83 -7.61
CA TRP A 110 9.05 -10.74 -7.86
C TRP A 110 9.06 -10.33 -9.33
N LEU A 111 9.50 -9.11 -9.61
CA LEU A 111 9.60 -8.54 -10.95
C LEU A 111 8.29 -8.71 -11.73
N THR A 112 7.17 -8.49 -11.06
CA THR A 112 5.82 -8.66 -11.62
C THR A 112 4.97 -7.43 -11.29
N ALA A 113 4.41 -6.80 -12.30
CA ALA A 113 3.54 -5.63 -12.16
C ALA A 113 2.16 -5.90 -12.75
N PRO A 114 1.07 -5.43 -12.11
CA PRO A 114 -0.27 -5.54 -12.67
C PRO A 114 -0.44 -4.56 -13.83
N VAL A 115 -1.19 -4.98 -14.84
CA VAL A 115 -1.56 -4.18 -16.02
C VAL A 115 -3.07 -3.94 -16.06
N LYS A 116 -3.84 -4.95 -15.68
CA LYS A 116 -5.30 -4.93 -15.70
C LYS A 116 -5.87 -5.91 -14.70
N ILE A 117 -6.98 -5.58 -14.06
CA ILE A 117 -7.77 -6.52 -13.25
C ILE A 117 -8.95 -7.00 -14.10
N ILE A 118 -9.14 -8.30 -14.17
CA ILE A 118 -10.12 -8.96 -15.04
C ILE A 118 -11.35 -9.31 -14.19
N GLY A 119 -12.51 -8.88 -14.66
CA GLY A 119 -13.80 -9.21 -14.06
C GLY A 119 -14.66 -10.11 -14.92
N ASP A 120 -15.60 -10.79 -14.32
CA ASP A 120 -16.68 -11.49 -15.00
C ASP A 120 -17.83 -10.54 -15.40
N GLU A 121 -18.90 -11.08 -16.00
CA GLU A 121 -20.09 -10.31 -16.39
C GLU A 121 -20.83 -9.67 -15.20
N ALA A 122 -20.67 -10.20 -13.99
CA ALA A 122 -21.22 -9.66 -12.76
C ALA A 122 -20.31 -8.60 -12.09
N GLY A 123 -19.16 -8.30 -12.70
CA GLY A 123 -18.19 -7.36 -12.18
C GLY A 123 -17.38 -7.89 -11.00
N GLN A 124 -17.29 -9.22 -10.82
CA GLN A 124 -16.44 -9.84 -9.79
C GLN A 124 -15.05 -10.12 -10.36
N VAL A 125 -14.02 -9.94 -9.53
CA VAL A 125 -12.62 -10.27 -9.91
C VAL A 125 -12.50 -11.78 -10.18
N ILE A 126 -11.93 -12.12 -11.33
CA ILE A 126 -11.60 -13.51 -11.73
C ILE A 126 -10.12 -13.70 -12.08
N GLY A 127 -9.37 -12.60 -12.21
CA GLY A 127 -7.95 -12.65 -12.56
C GLY A 127 -7.29 -11.29 -12.55
N ILE A 128 -5.97 -11.30 -12.68
CA ILE A 128 -5.15 -10.12 -12.86
C ILE A 128 -4.14 -10.37 -13.97
N GLU A 129 -4.15 -9.52 -14.98
CA GLU A 129 -3.13 -9.51 -16.02
C GLU A 129 -1.90 -8.77 -15.50
N CYS A 130 -0.76 -9.42 -15.61
CA CYS A 130 0.53 -8.92 -15.14
C CYS A 130 1.54 -8.91 -16.28
N ILE A 131 2.55 -8.06 -16.15
CA ILE A 131 3.72 -8.04 -17.04
C ILE A 131 4.98 -8.30 -16.20
N LYS A 132 5.93 -9.04 -16.76
CA LYS A 132 7.24 -9.20 -16.13
C LYS A 132 8.05 -7.90 -16.22
N MET A 133 8.83 -7.65 -15.19
CA MET A 133 9.68 -6.47 -15.08
C MET A 133 11.14 -6.88 -15.11
N LYS A 134 12.01 -5.93 -15.46
CA LYS A 134 13.45 -6.00 -15.22
C LYS A 134 13.90 -4.73 -14.53
N LEU A 135 15.01 -4.81 -13.79
CA LEU A 135 15.62 -3.63 -13.20
C LEU A 135 16.46 -2.91 -14.27
N GLY A 136 16.18 -1.63 -14.44
CA GLY A 136 16.94 -0.72 -15.30
C GLY A 136 17.93 0.12 -14.50
N GLU A 137 18.32 1.26 -15.06
CA GLU A 137 19.25 2.17 -14.41
C GLU A 137 18.67 2.76 -13.11
N PRO A 138 19.51 3.09 -12.13
CA PRO A 138 19.08 3.77 -10.91
C PRO A 138 18.41 5.11 -11.20
N GLY A 139 17.36 5.44 -10.45
CA GLY A 139 16.74 6.76 -10.45
C GLY A 139 17.51 7.77 -9.58
N GLU A 140 16.93 8.97 -9.45
CA GLU A 140 17.52 10.03 -8.58
C GLU A 140 17.54 9.63 -7.10
N ASP A 141 16.66 8.71 -6.69
CA ASP A 141 16.59 8.12 -5.35
C ASP A 141 17.58 6.96 -5.14
N GLY A 142 18.46 6.69 -6.13
CA GLY A 142 19.43 5.59 -6.11
C GLY A 142 18.84 4.20 -6.31
N ARG A 143 17.50 4.06 -6.45
CA ARG A 143 16.82 2.78 -6.63
C ARG A 143 16.67 2.47 -8.11
N GLN A 144 16.93 1.22 -8.50
CA GLN A 144 16.75 0.79 -9.88
C GLN A 144 15.28 0.92 -10.32
N LYS A 145 15.07 1.51 -11.50
CA LYS A 145 13.73 1.68 -12.07
C LYS A 145 13.22 0.36 -12.63
N PRO A 146 12.02 -0.10 -12.23
CA PRO A 146 11.44 -1.27 -12.87
C PRO A 146 10.99 -0.91 -14.29
N VAL A 147 11.42 -1.71 -15.28
CA VAL A 147 11.12 -1.53 -16.71
C VAL A 147 10.33 -2.75 -17.18
N PRO A 148 9.19 -2.58 -17.88
CA PRO A 148 8.43 -3.69 -18.43
C PRO A 148 9.24 -4.50 -19.45
N VAL A 149 9.00 -5.81 -19.49
CA VAL A 149 9.49 -6.72 -20.52
C VAL A 149 8.35 -6.94 -21.52
N GLU A 150 8.41 -6.30 -22.66
CA GLU A 150 7.38 -6.40 -23.71
C GLU A 150 7.13 -7.85 -24.12
N GLY A 151 5.86 -8.20 -24.32
CA GLY A 151 5.44 -9.55 -24.71
C GLY A 151 5.50 -10.59 -23.61
N SER A 152 5.62 -10.16 -22.33
CA SER A 152 5.63 -11.05 -21.17
C SER A 152 4.32 -11.01 -20.38
N GLU A 153 3.29 -10.46 -20.95
CA GLU A 153 1.96 -10.37 -20.35
C GLU A 153 1.42 -11.78 -20.07
N HIS A 154 0.89 -11.96 -18.89
CA HIS A 154 0.31 -13.22 -18.44
C HIS A 154 -0.78 -12.97 -17.40
N VAL A 155 -1.73 -13.90 -17.33
CA VAL A 155 -2.84 -13.83 -16.38
C VAL A 155 -2.55 -14.71 -15.16
N ILE A 156 -2.77 -14.16 -13.99
CA ILE A 156 -2.81 -14.88 -12.72
C ILE A 156 -4.28 -14.95 -12.31
N GLU A 157 -4.81 -16.15 -12.14
CA GLU A 157 -6.18 -16.33 -11.67
C GLU A 157 -6.26 -15.99 -10.19
N VAL A 158 -7.13 -15.04 -9.84
CA VAL A 158 -7.41 -14.59 -8.49
C VAL A 158 -8.87 -14.22 -8.34
N ASP A 159 -9.39 -14.30 -7.14
CA ASP A 159 -10.78 -14.02 -6.81
C ASP A 159 -10.90 -12.72 -5.99
N ALA A 160 -9.77 -12.18 -5.52
CA ALA A 160 -9.69 -10.88 -4.88
C ALA A 160 -8.30 -10.25 -5.05
N VAL A 161 -8.26 -8.91 -5.00
CA VAL A 161 -7.03 -8.12 -5.10
C VAL A 161 -6.97 -7.14 -3.92
N ILE A 162 -5.84 -7.06 -3.25
CA ILE A 162 -5.56 -6.10 -2.17
C ILE A 162 -4.46 -5.15 -2.64
N LYS A 163 -4.79 -3.85 -2.75
CA LYS A 163 -3.84 -2.81 -3.13
C LYS A 163 -3.07 -2.31 -1.91
N ALA A 164 -1.73 -2.44 -1.93
CA ALA A 164 -0.83 -2.04 -0.86
C ALA A 164 0.41 -1.31 -1.39
N ILE A 165 0.19 -0.33 -2.28
CA ILE A 165 1.25 0.39 -3.03
C ILE A 165 1.72 1.69 -2.34
N GLY A 166 1.55 1.80 -1.04
CA GLY A 166 1.84 2.99 -0.24
C GLY A 166 0.57 3.72 0.17
N GLN A 167 0.74 4.89 0.78
CA GLN A 167 -0.35 5.72 1.26
C GLN A 167 -0.19 7.15 0.77
N THR A 168 -1.31 7.84 0.56
CA THR A 168 -1.33 9.26 0.22
C THR A 168 -0.99 10.09 1.46
N ARG A 169 -0.51 11.30 1.25
CA ARG A 169 -0.23 12.25 2.31
C ARG A 169 -1.29 13.34 2.33
N TYR A 170 -1.55 13.90 3.50
CA TYR A 170 -2.52 14.97 3.69
C TYR A 170 -1.94 16.36 3.35
N THR A 171 -1.25 16.46 2.18
CA THR A 171 -0.54 17.67 1.75
C THR A 171 -1.42 18.93 1.81
N GLN A 172 -2.67 18.85 1.32
CA GLN A 172 -3.60 19.97 1.36
C GLN A 172 -3.92 20.45 2.79
N LEU A 173 -4.00 19.51 3.75
CA LEU A 173 -4.22 19.85 5.14
C LEU A 173 -2.97 20.54 5.74
N ILE A 174 -1.78 20.01 5.44
CA ILE A 174 -0.50 20.58 5.88
C ILE A 174 -0.34 22.01 5.35
N GLU A 175 -0.65 22.22 4.07
CA GLU A 175 -0.65 23.55 3.44
C GLU A 175 -1.70 24.49 4.05
N ALA A 176 -2.90 23.99 4.38
CA ALA A 176 -3.94 24.78 5.04
C ALA A 176 -3.53 25.27 6.45
N PHE A 177 -2.67 24.52 7.14
CA PHE A 177 -2.03 24.94 8.40
C PHE A 177 -0.84 25.89 8.18
N GLY A 178 -0.45 26.15 6.94
CA GLY A 178 0.70 27.01 6.60
C GLY A 178 2.04 26.38 7.03
N LEU A 179 2.13 25.05 7.09
CA LEU A 179 3.33 24.36 7.54
C LEU A 179 4.27 24.09 6.36
N ALA A 180 5.57 24.28 6.59
CA ALA A 180 6.61 23.86 5.64
C ALA A 180 6.62 22.32 5.55
N HIS A 181 6.75 21.81 4.32
CA HIS A 181 6.80 20.37 4.07
C HIS A 181 7.69 20.04 2.88
N ASN A 182 8.17 18.81 2.85
CA ASN A 182 8.87 18.23 1.70
C ASN A 182 8.06 17.05 1.16
N TRP A 183 7.48 17.19 -0.05
CA TRP A 183 6.62 16.18 -0.67
C TRP A 183 5.48 15.68 0.24
N GLY A 184 4.86 16.60 1.02
CA GLY A 184 3.78 16.28 1.94
C GLY A 184 4.21 15.63 3.26
N VAL A 185 5.50 15.65 3.60
CA VAL A 185 6.03 15.36 4.94
C VAL A 185 6.33 16.68 5.61
N VAL A 186 5.77 16.91 6.78
CA VAL A 186 5.99 18.16 7.54
C VAL A 186 7.47 18.26 7.92
N THR A 187 8.05 19.43 7.64
CA THR A 187 9.43 19.71 8.07
C THR A 187 9.44 20.12 9.53
N VAL A 188 10.23 19.42 10.34
CA VAL A 188 10.38 19.68 11.77
C VAL A 188 11.82 19.92 12.16
N ASN A 189 12.02 20.57 13.29
CA ASN A 189 13.28 20.51 14.02
C ASN A 189 13.41 19.13 14.68
N GLU A 190 14.43 18.37 14.38
CA GLU A 190 14.58 16.97 14.82
C GLU A 190 14.75 16.80 16.34
N GLU A 191 15.19 17.84 17.07
CA GLU A 191 15.34 17.77 18.52
C GLU A 191 14.03 18.09 19.25
N THR A 192 13.22 19.00 18.71
CA THR A 192 12.03 19.53 19.38
C THR A 192 10.72 19.05 18.76
N MET A 193 10.77 18.48 17.56
CA MET A 193 9.60 18.14 16.74
C MET A 193 8.73 19.35 16.36
N GLN A 194 9.25 20.57 16.55
CA GLN A 194 8.56 21.80 16.21
C GLN A 194 8.60 22.04 14.71
N THR A 195 7.46 22.44 14.17
CA THR A 195 7.29 22.77 12.73
C THR A 195 7.73 24.22 12.44
N SER A 196 7.48 24.67 11.22
CA SER A 196 7.64 26.10 10.84
C SER A 196 6.71 27.06 11.62
N ASN A 197 5.65 26.55 12.25
CA ASN A 197 4.81 27.29 13.17
C ASN A 197 5.21 26.96 14.62
N SER A 198 5.60 27.97 15.40
CA SER A 198 6.11 27.79 16.77
C SER A 198 5.11 27.14 17.75
N LYS A 199 3.82 27.16 17.44
CA LYS A 199 2.78 26.50 18.23
C LYS A 199 2.50 25.07 17.79
N VAL A 200 3.03 24.63 16.64
CA VAL A 200 2.70 23.32 16.04
C VAL A 200 3.91 22.40 16.07
N PHE A 201 3.69 21.25 16.61
CA PHE A 201 4.63 20.13 16.64
C PHE A 201 4.06 18.99 15.79
N ALA A 202 4.91 18.20 15.16
CA ALA A 202 4.48 17.06 14.37
C ALA A 202 5.19 15.78 14.81
N CYS A 203 4.47 14.65 14.74
CA CYS A 203 5.01 13.34 15.07
C CYS A 203 4.30 12.21 14.31
N GLY A 204 4.97 11.07 14.17
CA GLY A 204 4.48 9.93 13.38
C GLY A 204 4.62 10.17 11.87
N ASP A 205 3.77 9.49 11.10
CA ASP A 205 3.78 9.54 9.63
C ASP A 205 3.01 10.78 9.13
N VAL A 206 3.59 11.95 9.26
CA VAL A 206 2.96 13.22 8.89
C VAL A 206 3.91 14.18 8.15
#